data_c95861808dea1cc24f661c63b51e1854
#
_entry.id   c95861808dea1cc24f661c63b51e1854
#
_cell.length_a   1.000
_cell.length_b   1.000
_cell.length_c   1.000
_cell.angle_alpha   90.00
_cell.angle_beta   90.00
_cell.angle_gamma   90.00
#
_symmetry.space_group_name_H-M   'P 1'
#
loop_
_entity.id
_entity.type
_entity.pdbx_description
1 polymer ?
#
loop_
_entity_poly.entity_id
_entity_poly.type
_entity_poly.pdbx_seq_one_letter_code
_entity_poly.pdbx_strand_id
1 'polypeptide(L)'
;MRRGRLTAAALAAGALGGACATWPMHAVPIGTAAAAECAPRDTRPGPRPEWARAKRATILVDSVLLGGVPALRTELRGWRTATVGRPAIMLPAAEAAIRSGGRVAPLAIVGVGYNSLWERGRRNYAGWAERFDDGARGLVRALRARGARQVVWVTLRDAGRGVIPSGALWQFDAYAWYFPYVNERLRRLDRIRDDLVLAEWDRVSKRTGITYDAIHLNPRGAALMARTIRAAIEAEADAQRPPPPCPPETATARS
;
A
#
# COMPACT_ATOMS: atom_id res chain seq x y z
N MET A 1 -7.21 49.52 -23.42
CA MET A 1 -6.20 49.81 -24.44
C MET A 1 -4.82 49.81 -23.82
N ARG A 2 -3.99 48.79 -24.08
CA ARG A 2 -2.52 48.86 -24.20
C ARG A 2 -2.01 47.46 -24.62
N ARG A 3 -1.58 47.40 -25.87
CA ARG A 3 -0.90 46.24 -26.50
C ARG A 3 0.57 46.27 -26.07
N GLY A 4 1.11 45.15 -25.65
CA GLY A 4 2.53 44.95 -25.33
C GLY A 4 3.11 43.75 -26.08
N ARG A 5 4.16 44.01 -26.77
CA ARG A 5 4.80 43.30 -27.89
C ARG A 5 5.44 41.96 -27.51
N LEU A 6 5.32 41.01 -28.43
CA LEU A 6 6.14 39.81 -28.55
C LEU A 6 7.56 40.21 -29.02
N THR A 7 8.57 39.65 -28.35
CA THR A 7 9.96 39.64 -28.86
C THR A 7 10.38 38.20 -29.07
N ALA A 8 10.64 37.87 -30.32
CA ALA A 8 11.27 36.63 -30.75
C ALA A 8 12.79 36.71 -30.51
N ALA A 9 13.39 35.70 -29.88
CA ALA A 9 14.83 35.51 -29.80
C ALA A 9 15.25 34.39 -30.73
N ALA A 10 16.17 34.72 -31.62
CA ALA A 10 16.75 33.84 -32.64
C ALA A 10 17.78 32.86 -32.03
N LEU A 11 17.69 31.60 -32.45
CA LEU A 11 18.67 30.56 -32.17
C LEU A 11 19.83 30.67 -33.17
N ALA A 12 21.06 30.84 -32.68
CA ALA A 12 22.28 30.70 -33.46
C ALA A 12 22.78 29.24 -33.36
N ALA A 13 22.88 28.57 -34.49
CA ALA A 13 23.49 27.26 -34.64
C ALA A 13 25.03 27.43 -34.74
N GLY A 14 25.78 26.94 -33.76
CA GLY A 14 27.21 26.79 -33.82
C GLY A 14 27.61 25.35 -34.13
N ALA A 15 28.13 25.13 -35.36
CA ALA A 15 28.75 23.87 -35.74
C ALA A 15 30.19 23.85 -35.23
N LEU A 16 30.52 22.93 -34.34
CA LEU A 16 31.90 22.58 -34.00
C LEU A 16 32.18 21.15 -34.44
N GLY A 17 32.97 21.01 -35.49
CA GLY A 17 33.54 19.75 -35.94
C GLY A 17 34.54 19.22 -34.93
N GLY A 18 34.27 18.06 -34.37
CA GLY A 18 35.19 17.32 -33.49
C GLY A 18 35.61 16.02 -34.18
N ALA A 19 36.93 15.89 -34.42
CA ALA A 19 37.57 14.74 -35.02
C ALA A 19 37.33 13.47 -34.17
N CYS A 20 36.76 12.44 -34.77
CA CYS A 20 36.63 11.11 -34.15
C CYS A 20 38.00 10.42 -34.13
N ALA A 21 38.62 10.36 -32.96
CA ALA A 21 39.70 9.42 -32.71
C ALA A 21 39.08 8.03 -32.46
N THR A 22 39.27 7.12 -33.40
CA THR A 22 38.89 5.72 -33.26
C THR A 22 39.90 4.99 -32.37
N TRP A 23 39.50 4.73 -31.13
CA TRP A 23 40.22 3.82 -30.26
C TRP A 23 39.76 2.38 -30.56
N PRO A 24 40.70 1.41 -30.70
CA PRO A 24 40.31 0.02 -30.86
C PRO A 24 39.69 -0.48 -29.57
N MET A 25 38.37 -0.69 -29.57
CA MET A 25 37.70 -1.41 -28.50
C MET A 25 38.09 -2.90 -28.58
N HIS A 26 39.03 -3.29 -27.72
CA HIS A 26 39.15 -4.72 -27.41
C HIS A 26 37.87 -5.14 -26.72
N ALA A 27 37.02 -5.88 -27.44
CA ALA A 27 35.86 -6.56 -26.86
C ALA A 27 36.38 -7.62 -25.87
N VAL A 28 36.32 -7.31 -24.60
CA VAL A 28 36.43 -8.31 -23.55
C VAL A 28 35.17 -9.13 -23.65
N PRO A 29 35.25 -10.45 -23.89
CA PRO A 29 34.08 -11.29 -23.85
C PRO A 29 33.53 -11.24 -22.42
N ILE A 30 32.44 -10.51 -22.22
CA ILE A 30 31.62 -10.64 -21.02
C ILE A 30 31.05 -12.05 -21.11
N GLY A 31 31.72 -12.98 -20.46
CA GLY A 31 31.15 -14.30 -20.22
C GLY A 31 29.85 -14.10 -19.46
N THR A 32 28.74 -14.11 -20.17
CA THR A 32 27.43 -14.33 -19.57
C THR A 32 27.51 -15.72 -18.93
N ALA A 33 27.89 -15.77 -17.64
CA ALA A 33 27.56 -16.90 -16.83
C ALA A 33 26.04 -17.00 -16.88
N ALA A 34 25.51 -17.80 -17.80
CA ALA A 34 24.12 -18.21 -17.79
C ALA A 34 23.92 -18.80 -16.40
N ALA A 35 23.18 -18.08 -15.56
CA ALA A 35 22.67 -18.65 -14.32
C ALA A 35 21.92 -19.90 -14.76
N ALA A 36 22.49 -21.06 -14.47
CA ALA A 36 21.87 -22.33 -14.80
C ALA A 36 20.49 -22.29 -14.12
N GLU A 37 19.42 -22.17 -14.91
CA GLU A 37 18.06 -22.28 -14.43
C GLU A 37 17.92 -23.67 -13.83
N CYS A 38 18.05 -23.73 -12.49
CA CYS A 38 17.80 -24.94 -11.75
C CYS A 38 16.35 -25.36 -11.97
N ALA A 39 16.11 -26.47 -12.64
CA ALA A 39 14.81 -27.13 -12.62
C ALA A 39 14.59 -27.75 -11.22
N PRO A 40 13.73 -27.17 -10.36
CA PRO A 40 13.56 -27.65 -8.99
C PRO A 40 12.92 -29.04 -9.03
N ARG A 41 13.54 -30.04 -8.38
CA ARG A 41 12.96 -31.38 -8.21
C ARG A 41 11.80 -31.39 -7.22
N ASP A 42 11.80 -30.49 -6.25
CA ASP A 42 10.69 -30.29 -5.33
C ASP A 42 9.97 -28.98 -5.69
N THR A 43 8.77 -29.10 -6.28
CA THR A 43 7.93 -27.97 -6.67
C THR A 43 7.15 -27.37 -5.50
N ARG A 44 7.32 -27.90 -4.28
CA ARG A 44 6.60 -27.37 -3.12
C ARG A 44 7.14 -25.99 -2.77
N PRO A 45 6.24 -24.99 -2.68
CA PRO A 45 6.68 -23.67 -2.27
C PRO A 45 7.26 -23.71 -0.85
N GLY A 46 8.29 -22.94 -0.62
CA GLY A 46 8.91 -22.78 0.70
C GLY A 46 7.93 -22.32 1.79
N PRO A 47 8.35 -22.32 3.06
CA PRO A 47 7.48 -21.92 4.16
C PRO A 47 7.05 -20.46 4.03
N ARG A 48 5.83 -20.16 4.46
CA ARG A 48 5.36 -18.76 4.55
C ARG A 48 6.27 -17.94 5.46
N PRO A 49 6.38 -16.61 5.24
CA PRO A 49 7.21 -15.72 6.07
C PRO A 49 6.80 -15.78 7.55
N GLU A 50 7.74 -15.47 8.43
CA GLU A 50 7.54 -15.56 9.87
C GLU A 50 6.33 -14.76 10.35
N TRP A 51 6.15 -13.54 9.82
CA TRP A 51 5.03 -12.68 10.19
C TRP A 51 3.66 -13.34 9.96
N ALA A 52 3.51 -14.12 8.88
CA ALA A 52 2.27 -14.84 8.55
C ALA A 52 2.10 -16.10 9.43
N ARG A 53 3.19 -16.82 9.72
CA ARG A 53 3.17 -18.01 10.58
C ARG A 53 2.89 -17.67 12.04
N ALA A 54 3.30 -16.50 12.49
CA ALA A 54 3.09 -16.04 13.87
C ALA A 54 1.59 -15.88 14.23
N LYS A 55 0.71 -15.73 13.24
CA LYS A 55 -0.75 -15.56 13.42
C LYS A 55 -1.11 -14.53 14.49
N ARG A 56 -0.42 -13.41 14.48
CA ARG A 56 -0.65 -12.26 15.38
C ARG A 56 -0.76 -11.00 14.56
N ALA A 57 -1.81 -10.20 14.81
CA ALA A 57 -2.04 -8.94 14.12
C ALA A 57 -2.41 -7.82 15.08
N THR A 58 -1.87 -6.62 14.84
CA THR A 58 -2.36 -5.36 15.42
C THR A 58 -3.21 -4.66 14.37
N ILE A 59 -4.45 -4.33 14.71
CA ILE A 59 -5.41 -3.68 13.82
C ILE A 59 -5.51 -2.22 14.27
N LEU A 60 -4.98 -1.31 13.45
CA LEU A 60 -5.08 0.13 13.68
C LEU A 60 -6.29 0.68 12.92
N VAL A 61 -7.24 1.25 13.65
CA VAL A 61 -8.58 1.57 13.14
C VAL A 61 -8.96 3.04 13.28
N ASP A 62 -9.67 3.55 12.30
CA ASP A 62 -10.61 4.67 12.42
C ASP A 62 -12.06 4.15 12.56
N SER A 63 -13.05 5.04 12.42
CA SER A 63 -14.47 4.66 12.54
C SER A 63 -14.91 3.62 11.51
N VAL A 64 -14.32 3.62 10.31
CA VAL A 64 -14.72 2.74 9.21
C VAL A 64 -14.26 1.31 9.47
N LEU A 65 -12.96 1.11 9.68
CA LEU A 65 -12.44 -0.23 9.96
C LEU A 65 -12.88 -0.72 11.36
N LEU A 66 -13.11 0.17 12.32
CA LEU A 66 -13.62 -0.21 13.65
C LEU A 66 -14.94 -0.98 13.52
N GLY A 67 -15.85 -0.52 12.66
CA GLY A 67 -17.08 -1.23 12.34
C GLY A 67 -16.86 -2.59 11.66
N GLY A 68 -15.72 -2.79 11.02
CA GLY A 68 -15.33 -4.04 10.37
C GLY A 68 -14.59 -5.05 11.26
N VAL A 69 -14.13 -4.65 12.45
CA VAL A 69 -13.29 -5.50 13.32
C VAL A 69 -13.94 -6.85 13.68
N PRO A 70 -15.23 -6.94 14.02
CA PRO A 70 -15.84 -8.25 14.32
C PRO A 70 -15.78 -9.21 13.12
N ALA A 71 -16.10 -8.73 11.93
CA ALA A 71 -16.02 -9.54 10.70
C ALA A 71 -14.55 -9.91 10.38
N LEU A 72 -13.61 -9.00 10.57
CA LEU A 72 -12.19 -9.27 10.36
C LEU A 72 -11.67 -10.34 11.33
N ARG A 73 -12.07 -10.32 12.58
CA ARG A 73 -11.72 -11.38 13.55
C ARG A 73 -12.29 -12.74 13.13
N THR A 74 -13.46 -12.78 12.53
CA THR A 74 -14.04 -14.00 11.97
C THR A 74 -13.21 -14.52 10.80
N GLU A 75 -12.82 -13.67 9.87
CA GLU A 75 -11.97 -14.04 8.74
C GLU A 75 -10.56 -14.46 9.19
N LEU A 76 -10.02 -13.83 10.22
CA LEU A 76 -8.73 -14.16 10.82
C LEU A 76 -8.86 -15.18 11.97
N ARG A 77 -9.79 -16.14 11.86
CA ARG A 77 -9.94 -17.20 12.86
C ARG A 77 -8.59 -17.90 13.11
N GLY A 78 -8.23 -18.06 14.37
CA GLY A 78 -6.95 -18.62 14.80
C GLY A 78 -5.79 -17.61 14.88
N TRP A 79 -6.05 -16.32 14.58
CA TRP A 79 -5.09 -15.24 14.83
C TRP A 79 -5.37 -14.57 16.18
N ARG A 80 -4.30 -14.17 16.89
CA ARG A 80 -4.40 -13.28 18.04
C ARG A 80 -4.40 -11.84 17.54
N THR A 81 -5.49 -11.09 17.76
CA THR A 81 -5.62 -9.71 17.30
C THR A 81 -5.73 -8.74 18.46
N ALA A 82 -5.00 -7.63 18.37
CA ALA A 82 -5.17 -6.45 19.22
C ALA A 82 -5.67 -5.29 18.37
N THR A 83 -6.58 -4.48 18.92
CA THR A 83 -7.12 -3.30 18.19
C THR A 83 -6.62 -2.03 18.87
N VAL A 84 -6.12 -1.09 18.08
CA VAL A 84 -5.64 0.23 18.49
C VAL A 84 -6.34 1.28 17.65
N GLY A 85 -6.64 2.43 18.21
CA GLY A 85 -7.28 3.51 17.49
C GLY A 85 -8.66 3.85 18.04
N ARG A 86 -9.35 4.75 17.37
CA ARG A 86 -10.67 5.27 17.76
C ARG A 86 -11.34 5.94 16.57
N PRO A 87 -12.65 6.22 16.62
CA PRO A 87 -13.31 7.05 15.62
C PRO A 87 -12.60 8.39 15.41
N ALA A 88 -12.65 8.91 14.21
CA ALA A 88 -12.07 10.18 13.79
C ALA A 88 -10.54 10.31 14.02
N ILE A 89 -9.81 9.22 14.22
CA ILE A 89 -8.36 9.29 14.36
C ILE A 89 -7.72 9.73 13.04
N MET A 90 -6.78 10.66 13.14
CA MET A 90 -5.96 11.14 12.03
C MET A 90 -4.54 10.57 12.11
N LEU A 91 -3.79 10.60 11.00
CA LEU A 91 -2.44 10.01 10.92
C LEU A 91 -1.49 10.43 12.04
N PRO A 92 -1.36 11.71 12.42
CA PRO A 92 -0.47 12.10 13.52
C PRO A 92 -0.85 11.48 14.87
N ALA A 93 -2.16 11.41 15.15
CA ALA A 93 -2.65 10.81 16.39
C ALA A 93 -2.51 9.28 16.36
N ALA A 94 -2.67 8.65 15.21
CA ALA A 94 -2.44 7.23 15.01
C ALA A 94 -0.96 6.86 15.22
N GLU A 95 -0.04 7.65 14.64
CA GLU A 95 1.40 7.51 14.85
C GLU A 95 1.76 7.67 16.34
N ALA A 96 1.24 8.70 17.01
CA ALA A 96 1.48 8.93 18.43
C ALA A 96 0.98 7.76 19.29
N ALA A 97 -0.20 7.22 19.00
CA ALA A 97 -0.76 6.06 19.70
C ALA A 97 0.13 4.80 19.53
N ILE A 98 0.70 4.59 18.35
CA ILE A 98 1.65 3.50 18.12
C ILE A 98 2.98 3.75 18.86
N ARG A 99 3.51 4.97 18.84
CA ARG A 99 4.77 5.31 19.51
C ARG A 99 4.69 5.17 21.04
N SER A 100 3.58 5.61 21.62
CA SER A 100 3.35 5.53 23.09
C SER A 100 2.86 4.16 23.57
N GLY A 101 2.32 3.34 22.64
CA GLY A 101 1.77 2.02 22.95
C GLY A 101 2.84 0.95 23.19
N GLY A 102 2.37 -0.27 23.45
CA GLY A 102 3.22 -1.46 23.61
C GLY A 102 3.77 -1.99 22.26
N ARG A 103 4.27 -3.24 22.30
CA ARG A 103 4.72 -3.93 21.08
C ARG A 103 3.57 -4.13 20.11
N VAL A 104 3.85 -3.90 18.84
CA VAL A 104 2.97 -4.21 17.71
C VAL A 104 3.23 -5.66 17.27
N ALA A 105 2.18 -6.35 16.87
CA ALA A 105 2.29 -7.69 16.33
C ALA A 105 3.07 -7.69 15.00
N PRO A 106 3.66 -8.84 14.58
CA PRO A 106 4.40 -8.93 13.32
C PRO A 106 3.62 -8.51 12.08
N LEU A 107 2.29 -8.68 12.07
CA LEU A 107 1.40 -8.09 11.07
C LEU A 107 0.69 -6.87 11.66
N ALA A 108 0.74 -5.74 10.95
CA ALA A 108 -0.07 -4.57 11.22
C ALA A 108 -1.11 -4.39 10.11
N ILE A 109 -2.39 -4.29 10.46
CA ILE A 109 -3.48 -3.99 9.55
C ILE A 109 -3.92 -2.55 9.83
N VAL A 110 -3.84 -1.68 8.82
CA VAL A 110 -4.08 -0.24 8.97
C VAL A 110 -5.32 0.17 8.18
N GLY A 111 -6.35 0.61 8.88
CA GLY A 111 -7.56 1.20 8.30
C GLY A 111 -7.73 2.64 8.74
N VAL A 112 -6.74 3.49 8.43
CA VAL A 112 -6.74 4.93 8.75
C VAL A 112 -6.54 5.72 7.48
N GLY A 113 -7.24 6.83 7.34
CA GLY A 113 -7.12 7.71 6.19
C GLY A 113 -8.41 8.46 5.85
N TYR A 114 -9.56 7.93 6.26
CA TYR A 114 -10.86 8.54 5.98
C TYR A 114 -11.03 9.95 6.56
N ASN A 115 -10.26 10.31 7.59
CA ASN A 115 -10.35 11.62 8.24
C ASN A 115 -9.22 12.60 7.80
N SER A 116 -8.42 12.24 6.82
CA SER A 116 -7.19 12.98 6.45
C SER A 116 -7.43 14.41 6.02
N LEU A 117 -8.55 14.69 5.37
CA LEU A 117 -8.94 16.03 4.90
C LEU A 117 -10.32 16.46 5.43
N TRP A 118 -10.74 15.90 6.54
CA TRP A 118 -11.98 16.30 7.19
C TRP A 118 -12.01 17.84 7.39
N GLU A 119 -13.10 18.47 6.98
CA GLU A 119 -13.33 19.92 7.07
C GLU A 119 -12.33 20.81 6.31
N ARG A 120 -11.46 20.21 5.48
CA ARG A 120 -10.51 20.95 4.66
C ARG A 120 -11.01 21.03 3.23
N GLY A 121 -11.23 22.25 2.75
CA GLY A 121 -11.65 22.48 1.37
C GLY A 121 -10.57 22.06 0.35
N ARG A 122 -10.99 21.84 -0.89
CA ARG A 122 -10.11 21.48 -2.03
C ARG A 122 -8.94 22.45 -2.25
N ARG A 123 -9.07 23.71 -1.84
CA ARG A 123 -8.01 24.74 -1.97
C ARG A 123 -6.74 24.41 -1.20
N ASN A 124 -6.81 23.58 -0.16
CA ASN A 124 -5.69 23.22 0.70
C ASN A 124 -5.02 21.88 0.29
N TYR A 125 -5.35 21.34 -0.89
CA TYR A 125 -4.90 20.02 -1.30
C TYR A 125 -3.38 19.90 -1.47
N ALA A 126 -2.70 20.88 -2.08
CA ALA A 126 -1.28 20.77 -2.41
C ALA A 126 -0.39 20.50 -1.17
N GLY A 127 -0.44 21.39 -0.18
CA GLY A 127 0.31 21.20 1.05
C GLY A 127 -0.19 20.04 1.94
N TRP A 128 -1.41 19.55 1.69
CA TRP A 128 -1.92 18.37 2.35
C TRP A 128 -1.24 17.10 1.84
N ALA A 129 -1.01 16.98 0.55
CA ALA A 129 -0.44 15.78 -0.05
C ALA A 129 0.93 15.42 0.56
N GLU A 130 1.80 16.42 0.74
CA GLU A 130 3.09 16.23 1.41
C GLU A 130 2.93 15.78 2.87
N ARG A 131 2.06 16.45 3.63
CA ARG A 131 1.78 16.07 5.03
C ARG A 131 1.19 14.67 5.16
N PHE A 132 0.35 14.26 4.20
CA PHE A 132 -0.17 12.90 4.17
C PHE A 132 0.96 11.89 3.94
N ASP A 133 1.82 12.11 2.96
CA ASP A 133 2.95 11.23 2.64
C ASP A 133 3.90 11.09 3.83
N ASP A 134 4.21 12.21 4.49
CA ASP A 134 5.07 12.21 5.69
C ASP A 134 4.42 11.49 6.86
N GLY A 135 3.15 11.74 7.11
CA GLY A 135 2.37 11.07 8.15
C GLY A 135 2.23 9.57 7.89
N ALA A 136 1.97 9.16 6.66
CA ALA A 136 1.90 7.75 6.29
C ALA A 136 3.25 7.05 6.46
N ARG A 137 4.34 7.66 5.98
CA ARG A 137 5.71 7.16 6.20
C ARG A 137 6.07 7.11 7.69
N GLY A 138 5.70 8.14 8.45
CA GLY A 138 5.89 8.21 9.89
C GLY A 138 5.20 7.07 10.62
N LEU A 139 3.94 6.82 10.29
CA LEU A 139 3.17 5.73 10.87
C LEU A 139 3.77 4.35 10.55
N VAL A 140 4.17 4.10 9.30
CA VAL A 140 4.83 2.83 8.94
C VAL A 140 6.14 2.65 9.72
N ARG A 141 6.98 3.70 9.81
CA ARG A 141 8.21 3.65 10.62
C ARG A 141 7.90 3.35 12.10
N ALA A 142 6.87 3.97 12.66
CA ALA A 142 6.46 3.73 14.05
C ALA A 142 6.00 2.28 14.27
N LEU A 143 5.19 1.74 13.36
CA LEU A 143 4.76 0.33 13.40
C LEU A 143 5.96 -0.62 13.34
N ARG A 144 6.91 -0.37 12.44
CA ARG A 144 8.15 -1.16 12.31
C ARG A 144 9.00 -1.11 13.59
N ALA A 145 9.24 0.09 14.11
CA ALA A 145 10.01 0.28 15.35
C ALA A 145 9.39 -0.44 16.55
N ARG A 146 8.07 -0.67 16.52
CA ARG A 146 7.33 -1.39 17.57
C ARG A 146 7.17 -2.89 17.31
N GLY A 147 7.67 -3.43 16.20
CA GLY A 147 7.74 -4.86 15.95
C GLY A 147 6.97 -5.39 14.72
N ALA A 148 6.25 -4.54 14.00
CA ALA A 148 5.64 -4.96 12.74
C ALA A 148 6.72 -5.41 11.74
N ARG A 149 6.47 -6.49 11.02
CA ARG A 149 7.29 -7.01 9.91
C ARG A 149 6.62 -6.77 8.57
N GLN A 150 5.30 -6.81 8.57
CA GLN A 150 4.45 -6.53 7.40
C GLN A 150 3.33 -5.59 7.78
N VAL A 151 3.02 -4.65 6.90
CA VAL A 151 1.89 -3.72 7.00
C VAL A 151 0.92 -4.03 5.85
N VAL A 152 -0.35 -4.22 6.17
CA VAL A 152 -1.44 -4.26 5.21
C VAL A 152 -2.28 -3.01 5.40
N TRP A 153 -2.26 -2.10 4.44
CA TRP A 153 -3.03 -0.86 4.52
C TRP A 153 -4.28 -0.95 3.65
N VAL A 154 -5.43 -0.67 4.24
CA VAL A 154 -6.72 -0.71 3.54
C VAL A 154 -6.92 0.58 2.78
N THR A 155 -7.15 0.51 1.46
CA THR A 155 -7.51 1.69 0.67
C THR A 155 -8.89 2.23 1.04
N LEU A 156 -9.16 3.49 0.74
CA LEU A 156 -10.43 4.14 1.05
C LEU A 156 -11.47 3.81 -0.02
N ARG A 157 -12.75 3.77 0.35
CA ARG A 157 -13.85 3.55 -0.58
C ARG A 157 -13.92 4.67 -1.64
N ASP A 158 -13.47 4.39 -2.84
CA ASP A 158 -13.60 5.25 -4.00
C ASP A 158 -14.79 4.78 -4.86
N ALA A 159 -15.98 5.22 -4.52
CA ALA A 159 -17.22 4.82 -5.19
C ALA A 159 -17.87 6.01 -5.90
N GLY A 160 -18.54 5.74 -7.03
CA GLY A 160 -19.32 6.75 -7.72
C GLY A 160 -20.59 7.13 -6.95
N ARG A 161 -21.10 8.34 -7.20
CA ARG A 161 -22.31 8.89 -6.57
C ARG A 161 -23.52 7.94 -6.66
N GLY A 162 -23.67 7.23 -7.77
CA GLY A 162 -24.81 6.35 -8.04
C GLY A 162 -24.91 5.11 -7.14
N VAL A 163 -23.88 4.77 -6.37
CA VAL A 163 -23.91 3.64 -5.42
C VAL A 163 -24.01 4.10 -3.96
N ILE A 164 -24.14 5.40 -3.73
CA ILE A 164 -24.30 5.98 -2.40
C ILE A 164 -25.79 6.07 -2.05
N PRO A 165 -26.20 5.72 -0.84
CA PRO A 165 -27.58 5.94 -0.39
C PRO A 165 -27.98 7.40 -0.55
N SER A 166 -29.21 7.67 -1.05
CA SER A 166 -29.66 9.03 -1.36
C SER A 166 -29.58 9.99 -0.16
N GLY A 167 -29.91 9.53 1.03
CA GLY A 167 -29.81 10.30 2.28
C GLY A 167 -28.37 10.62 2.72
N ALA A 168 -27.36 9.97 2.11
CA ALA A 168 -25.94 10.15 2.45
C ALA A 168 -25.14 10.90 1.36
N LEU A 169 -25.81 11.42 0.33
CA LEU A 169 -25.13 12.13 -0.76
C LEU A 169 -24.37 13.38 -0.28
N TRP A 170 -24.86 14.05 0.74
CA TRP A 170 -24.18 15.19 1.34
C TRP A 170 -22.81 14.79 1.95
N GLN A 171 -22.71 13.62 2.58
CA GLN A 171 -21.43 13.12 3.09
C GLN A 171 -20.49 12.76 1.93
N PHE A 172 -21.01 12.14 0.87
CA PHE A 172 -20.24 11.87 -0.32
C PHE A 172 -19.64 13.15 -0.91
N ASP A 173 -20.45 14.19 -1.09
CA ASP A 173 -20.00 15.46 -1.65
C ASP A 173 -19.00 16.19 -0.74
N ALA A 174 -19.17 16.10 0.58
CA ALA A 174 -18.30 16.77 1.55
C ALA A 174 -16.95 16.05 1.75
N TYR A 175 -16.92 14.72 1.72
CA TYR A 175 -15.76 13.93 2.17
C TYR A 175 -15.15 13.02 1.10
N ALA A 176 -15.95 12.37 0.26
CA ALA A 176 -15.44 11.35 -0.64
C ALA A 176 -14.54 11.90 -1.77
N TRP A 177 -14.53 13.21 -2.00
CA TRP A 177 -13.77 13.85 -3.07
C TRP A 177 -12.24 13.64 -2.96
N TYR A 178 -11.71 13.41 -1.77
CA TYR A 178 -10.27 13.22 -1.57
C TYR A 178 -9.85 11.75 -1.46
N PHE A 179 -10.77 10.80 -1.38
CA PHE A 179 -10.43 9.38 -1.22
C PHE A 179 -9.57 8.83 -2.37
N PRO A 180 -9.84 9.16 -3.65
CA PRO A 180 -8.97 8.75 -4.76
C PRO A 180 -7.53 9.24 -4.59
N TYR A 181 -7.35 10.47 -4.08
CA TYR A 181 -6.02 11.05 -3.85
C TYR A 181 -5.28 10.35 -2.72
N VAL A 182 -5.96 10.00 -1.62
CA VAL A 182 -5.38 9.19 -0.55
C VAL A 182 -4.93 7.84 -1.11
N ASN A 183 -5.77 7.16 -1.88
CA ASN A 183 -5.46 5.88 -2.47
C ASN A 183 -4.25 5.95 -3.41
N GLU A 184 -4.13 7.02 -4.20
CA GLU A 184 -2.96 7.25 -5.05
C GLU A 184 -1.67 7.38 -4.21
N ARG A 185 -1.71 8.14 -3.10
CA ARG A 185 -0.56 8.29 -2.19
C ARG A 185 -0.19 6.96 -1.53
N LEU A 186 -1.16 6.18 -1.10
CA LEU A 186 -0.92 4.85 -0.57
C LEU A 186 -0.27 3.92 -1.61
N ARG A 187 -0.73 3.93 -2.87
CA ARG A 187 -0.11 3.17 -3.97
C ARG A 187 1.32 3.61 -4.28
N ARG A 188 1.63 4.90 -4.15
CA ARG A 188 3.02 5.38 -4.28
C ARG A 188 3.89 4.84 -3.14
N LEU A 189 3.36 4.82 -1.93
CA LEU A 189 4.08 4.30 -0.77
C LEU A 189 4.32 2.79 -0.89
N ASP A 190 3.32 2.03 -1.32
CA ASP A 190 3.38 0.60 -1.60
C ASP A 190 4.49 0.25 -2.60
N ARG A 191 4.56 0.98 -3.73
CA ARG A 191 5.59 0.74 -4.77
C ARG A 191 7.03 0.92 -4.34
N ILE A 192 7.29 1.62 -3.25
CA ILE A 192 8.65 1.92 -2.76
C ILE A 192 8.97 1.22 -1.44
N ARG A 193 8.11 0.28 -1.01
CA ARG A 193 8.24 -0.39 0.28
C ARG A 193 7.84 -1.85 0.21
N ASP A 194 8.80 -2.74 0.38
CA ASP A 194 8.58 -4.19 0.40
C ASP A 194 7.86 -4.69 1.67
N ASP A 195 7.77 -3.84 2.71
CA ASP A 195 7.13 -4.16 3.98
C ASP A 195 5.70 -3.62 4.10
N LEU A 196 5.12 -3.12 3.00
CA LEU A 196 3.76 -2.62 2.92
C LEU A 196 3.07 -3.19 1.69
N VAL A 197 1.82 -3.59 1.84
CA VAL A 197 0.93 -4.01 0.75
C VAL A 197 -0.46 -3.43 0.98
N LEU A 198 -1.19 -3.21 -0.10
CA LEU A 198 -2.54 -2.66 -0.03
C LEU A 198 -3.61 -3.74 -0.06
N ALA A 199 -4.58 -3.65 0.86
CA ALA A 199 -5.87 -4.29 0.70
C ALA A 199 -6.77 -3.36 -0.13
N GLU A 200 -6.94 -3.68 -1.41
CA GLU A 200 -7.55 -2.83 -2.45
C GLU A 200 -9.08 -2.71 -2.27
N TRP A 201 -9.49 -2.17 -1.12
CA TRP A 201 -10.90 -1.97 -0.77
C TRP A 201 -11.63 -1.07 -1.77
N ASP A 202 -10.99 -0.03 -2.28
CA ASP A 202 -11.55 0.86 -3.29
C ASP A 202 -12.01 0.13 -4.56
N ARG A 203 -11.34 -0.96 -4.95
CA ARG A 203 -11.72 -1.74 -6.15
C ARG A 203 -12.97 -2.56 -5.94
N VAL A 204 -13.15 -3.13 -4.76
CA VAL A 204 -14.29 -4.03 -4.46
C VAL A 204 -15.49 -3.32 -3.86
N SER A 205 -15.32 -2.09 -3.36
CA SER A 205 -16.37 -1.33 -2.68
C SER A 205 -17.24 -0.47 -3.60
N LYS A 206 -17.04 -0.52 -4.92
CA LYS A 206 -17.84 0.21 -5.92
C LYS A 206 -19.21 -0.42 -6.16
N ARG A 207 -19.96 -0.64 -5.09
CA ARG A 207 -21.29 -1.29 -5.15
C ARG A 207 -22.24 -0.73 -4.10
N THR A 208 -23.55 -0.92 -4.32
CA THR A 208 -24.61 -0.53 -3.40
C THR A 208 -24.73 -1.50 -2.21
N GLY A 209 -25.38 -1.07 -1.14
CA GLY A 209 -25.80 -1.92 -0.03
C GLY A 209 -24.69 -2.48 0.84
N ILE A 210 -23.54 -1.80 0.92
CA ILE A 210 -22.39 -2.19 1.75
C ILE A 210 -22.05 -1.18 2.85
N THR A 211 -22.73 -0.03 2.85
CA THR A 211 -22.55 1.02 3.86
C THR A 211 -23.91 1.49 4.35
N TYR A 212 -23.95 2.02 5.57
CA TYR A 212 -25.13 2.70 6.13
C TYR A 212 -25.30 4.10 5.52
N ASP A 213 -24.18 4.74 5.29
CA ASP A 213 -24.06 6.05 4.69
C ASP A 213 -23.05 5.99 3.52
N ALA A 214 -22.35 7.09 3.22
CA ALA A 214 -21.33 7.06 2.16
C ALA A 214 -20.04 6.31 2.56
N ILE A 215 -19.80 6.10 3.86
CA ILE A 215 -18.50 5.76 4.43
C ILE A 215 -18.56 4.52 5.33
N HIS A 216 -19.47 4.50 6.32
CA HIS A 216 -19.47 3.50 7.38
C HIS A 216 -20.10 2.19 6.95
N LEU A 217 -19.41 1.10 7.25
CA LEU A 217 -19.76 -0.25 6.82
C LEU A 217 -21.02 -0.76 7.52
N ASN A 218 -21.93 -1.33 6.76
CA ASN A 218 -22.94 -2.22 7.30
C ASN A 218 -22.39 -3.67 7.40
N PRO A 219 -23.12 -4.65 7.96
CA PRO A 219 -22.60 -6.01 8.12
C PRO A 219 -22.11 -6.65 6.82
N ARG A 220 -22.77 -6.39 5.69
CA ARG A 220 -22.36 -6.89 4.37
C ARG A 220 -21.04 -6.27 3.91
N GLY A 221 -20.87 -4.95 4.11
CA GLY A 221 -19.63 -4.25 3.81
C GLY A 221 -18.50 -4.66 4.72
N ALA A 222 -18.76 -4.84 6.01
CA ALA A 222 -17.79 -5.32 6.97
C ALA A 222 -17.24 -6.71 6.59
N ALA A 223 -18.11 -7.65 6.23
CA ALA A 223 -17.70 -8.97 5.76
C ALA A 223 -16.90 -8.90 4.45
N LEU A 224 -17.30 -8.03 3.50
CA LEU A 224 -16.57 -7.84 2.25
C LEU A 224 -15.17 -7.26 2.49
N MET A 225 -15.05 -6.21 3.32
CA MET A 225 -13.76 -5.60 3.67
C MET A 225 -12.85 -6.61 4.37
N ALA A 226 -13.39 -7.39 5.31
CA ALA A 226 -12.63 -8.41 6.02
C ALA A 226 -12.03 -9.46 5.06
N ARG A 227 -12.81 -9.95 4.09
CA ARG A 227 -12.30 -10.85 3.03
C ARG A 227 -11.25 -10.20 2.16
N THR A 228 -11.41 -8.92 1.81
CA THR A 228 -10.43 -8.17 1.02
C THR A 228 -9.09 -8.08 1.77
N ILE A 229 -9.13 -7.77 3.06
CA ILE A 229 -7.94 -7.73 3.91
C ILE A 229 -7.31 -9.12 4.01
N ARG A 230 -8.11 -10.17 4.23
CA ARG A 230 -7.64 -11.55 4.27
C ARG A 230 -6.93 -11.95 2.99
N ALA A 231 -7.53 -11.67 1.83
CA ALA A 231 -6.96 -11.96 0.53
C ALA A 231 -5.60 -11.27 0.32
N ALA A 232 -5.46 -9.98 0.72
CA ALA A 232 -4.20 -9.27 0.64
C ALA A 232 -3.12 -9.91 1.54
N ILE A 233 -3.48 -10.30 2.76
CA ILE A 233 -2.56 -11.01 3.68
C ILE A 233 -2.06 -12.32 3.06
N GLU A 234 -2.95 -13.11 2.49
CA GLU A 234 -2.59 -14.42 1.92
C GLU A 234 -1.76 -14.27 0.66
N ALA A 235 -2.13 -13.37 -0.25
CA ALA A 235 -1.38 -13.09 -1.46
C ALA A 235 0.06 -12.66 -1.15
N GLU A 236 0.23 -11.75 -0.19
CA GLU A 236 1.54 -11.27 0.21
C GLU A 236 2.37 -12.37 0.91
N ALA A 237 1.73 -13.16 1.77
CA ALA A 237 2.40 -14.28 2.43
C ALA A 237 2.86 -15.36 1.43
N ASP A 238 2.13 -15.55 0.35
CA ASP A 238 2.50 -16.48 -0.71
C ASP A 238 3.57 -15.90 -1.65
N ALA A 239 3.50 -14.60 -1.95
CA ALA A 239 4.52 -13.91 -2.76
C ALA A 239 5.90 -13.87 -2.09
N GLN A 240 5.94 -13.80 -0.75
CA GLN A 240 7.19 -13.79 0.03
C GLN A 240 7.73 -15.20 0.35
N ARG A 241 7.18 -16.27 -0.20
CA ARG A 241 7.75 -17.59 -0.02
C ARG A 241 9.09 -17.70 -0.74
N PRO A 242 10.14 -18.26 -0.12
CA PRO A 242 11.38 -18.53 -0.83
C PRO A 242 11.12 -19.53 -1.96
N PRO A 243 11.83 -19.40 -3.09
CA PRO A 243 11.80 -20.42 -4.12
C PRO A 243 12.25 -21.77 -3.55
N PRO A 244 11.81 -22.90 -4.15
CA PRO A 244 12.29 -24.21 -3.73
C PRO A 244 13.82 -24.28 -3.89
N PRO A 245 14.53 -24.98 -2.99
CA PRO A 245 15.97 -25.12 -3.08
C PRO A 245 16.37 -25.87 -4.35
N CYS A 246 17.44 -25.41 -4.99
CA CYS A 246 18.07 -26.19 -6.07
C CYS A 246 18.49 -27.56 -5.57
N PRO A 247 18.30 -28.62 -6.36
CA PRO A 247 18.87 -29.91 -6.02
C PRO A 247 20.41 -29.82 -5.93
N PRO A 248 21.04 -30.52 -4.98
CA PRO A 248 22.49 -30.54 -4.93
C PRO A 248 23.03 -31.03 -6.28
N GLU A 249 24.05 -30.35 -6.80
CA GLU A 249 24.78 -30.83 -7.97
C GLU A 249 25.22 -32.25 -7.67
N THR A 250 24.66 -33.20 -8.39
CA THR A 250 25.18 -34.55 -8.34
C THR A 250 26.59 -34.48 -8.90
N ALA A 251 27.58 -34.56 -8.00
CA ALA A 251 28.96 -34.72 -8.40
C ALA A 251 28.99 -35.90 -9.38
N THR A 252 29.12 -35.59 -10.66
CA THR A 252 29.35 -36.59 -11.69
C THR A 252 30.69 -37.23 -11.32
N ALA A 253 30.63 -38.41 -10.70
CA ALA A 253 31.80 -39.23 -10.49
C ALA A 253 32.43 -39.42 -11.85
N ARG A 254 33.55 -38.75 -12.10
CA ARG A 254 34.42 -39.05 -13.23
C ARG A 254 35.04 -40.41 -12.94
N SER A 255 34.51 -41.41 -13.57
CA SER A 255 35.15 -42.72 -13.72
C SER A 255 36.21 -42.68 -14.83
#